data_0b5b4ac9c371fffecf965ae1fb011d95
#
_entry.id   0b5b4ac9c371fffecf965ae1fb011d95
#
_cell.length_a   1.000
_cell.length_b   1.000
_cell.length_c   1.000
_cell.angle_alpha   90.00
_cell.angle_beta   90.00
_cell.angle_gamma   90.00
#
_symmetry.space_group_name_H-M   'P 1'
#
loop_
_entity.id
_entity.type
_entity.pdbx_description
1 polymer ?
#
loop_
_entity_poly.entity_id
_entity_poly.type
_entity_poly.pdbx_seq_one_letter_code
_entity_poly.pdbx_strand_id
1 'polypeptide(L)'
;MDEDVKILCVDDEVNVLKALERLFLDSDYEILTASSGEEGLKILGNTETVQLIISDYRMPKMNGVDFLKKVCDGWPHTVRVVLSGYADTVAIVEAINEGKIYKFIPKPWNDDELKVNISRALEYYFAKQKNIQLAKELEIKNRELKGINDNLEKLVAERTADLQRQNRILNASQNILDSLPLAVLGVDPDGLIVQCNKKGLEIFSIADGNILGMDVNDSLPEDINAFIDKVLDEGHGSEPIQQNGTEINARGVHMKHSSGQEGIILVFDDGGEQ
;
A
#
# COMPACT_ATOMS: atom_id res chain seq x y z
N MET A 1 7.09 -20.07 18.12
CA MET A 1 7.62 -20.21 19.48
C MET A 1 6.47 -20.76 20.30
N ASP A 2 6.56 -22.03 20.65
CA ASP A 2 5.66 -22.61 21.65
C ASP A 2 6.06 -21.99 22.97
N GLU A 3 5.36 -20.94 23.40
CA GLU A 3 5.49 -20.46 24.78
C GLU A 3 4.85 -21.55 25.65
N ASP A 4 5.59 -22.06 26.64
CA ASP A 4 5.06 -22.99 27.63
C ASP A 4 3.84 -22.35 28.31
N VAL A 5 2.69 -22.97 28.15
CA VAL A 5 1.42 -22.47 28.72
C VAL A 5 1.45 -22.67 30.23
N LYS A 6 1.40 -21.56 30.98
CA LYS A 6 1.40 -21.58 32.46
C LYS A 6 -0.01 -21.36 32.99
N ILE A 7 -0.43 -22.26 33.87
CA ILE A 7 -1.71 -22.20 34.56
C ILE A 7 -1.43 -22.11 36.06
N LEU A 8 -1.92 -21.06 36.72
CA LEU A 8 -1.85 -20.91 38.17
C LEU A 8 -3.12 -21.43 38.83
N CYS A 9 -3.00 -22.44 39.64
CA CYS A 9 -4.06 -23.00 40.46
C CYS A 9 -3.97 -22.47 41.91
N VAL A 10 -5.03 -21.87 42.43
CA VAL A 10 -5.06 -21.27 43.76
C VAL A 10 -6.24 -21.85 44.55
N ASP A 11 -5.92 -22.59 45.61
CA ASP A 11 -6.93 -23.24 46.48
C ASP A 11 -6.29 -23.50 47.86
N ASP A 12 -7.00 -23.26 48.95
CA ASP A 12 -6.46 -23.53 50.31
C ASP A 12 -6.46 -25.02 50.64
N GLU A 13 -7.19 -25.86 49.90
CA GLU A 13 -7.17 -27.26 50.01
C GLU A 13 -6.08 -27.92 49.15
N VAL A 14 -4.99 -28.38 49.77
CA VAL A 14 -3.86 -29.07 49.09
C VAL A 14 -4.33 -30.26 48.24
N ASN A 15 -5.39 -30.95 48.64
CA ASN A 15 -5.91 -32.08 47.87
C ASN A 15 -6.57 -31.65 46.55
N VAL A 16 -7.16 -30.46 46.50
CA VAL A 16 -7.72 -29.84 45.28
C VAL A 16 -6.58 -29.48 44.33
N LEU A 17 -5.52 -28.84 44.83
CA LEU A 17 -4.33 -28.51 44.04
C LEU A 17 -3.71 -29.74 43.39
N LYS A 18 -3.53 -30.82 44.19
CA LYS A 18 -3.00 -32.09 43.67
C LYS A 18 -3.94 -32.77 42.66
N ALA A 19 -5.24 -32.59 42.79
CA ALA A 19 -6.18 -33.12 41.82
C ALA A 19 -6.09 -32.34 40.48
N LEU A 20 -5.95 -31.02 40.53
CA LEU A 20 -5.73 -30.18 39.34
C LEU A 20 -4.36 -30.48 38.67
N GLU A 21 -3.28 -30.61 39.45
CA GLU A 21 -1.96 -31.04 38.90
C GLU A 21 -2.07 -32.36 38.16
N ARG A 22 -2.71 -33.39 38.78
CA ARG A 22 -2.90 -34.70 38.15
C ARG A 22 -3.76 -34.63 36.87
N LEU A 23 -4.77 -33.78 36.86
CA LEU A 23 -5.67 -33.63 35.74
C LEU A 23 -4.92 -33.18 34.48
N PHE A 24 -3.88 -32.36 34.64
CA PHE A 24 -3.12 -31.76 33.53
C PHE A 24 -1.72 -32.40 33.33
N LEU A 25 -1.41 -33.53 34.02
CA LEU A 25 -0.13 -34.22 33.87
C LEU A 25 0.23 -34.61 32.42
N ASP A 26 -0.78 -34.98 31.64
CA ASP A 26 -0.60 -35.40 30.24
C ASP A 26 -0.70 -34.21 29.25
N SER A 27 -0.75 -32.97 29.76
CA SER A 27 -0.85 -31.75 28.95
C SER A 27 0.51 -31.07 28.94
N ASP A 28 0.79 -30.32 27.85
CA ASP A 28 1.99 -29.47 27.75
C ASP A 28 1.84 -28.16 28.54
N TYR A 29 1.19 -28.22 29.75
CA TYR A 29 0.98 -27.06 30.59
C TYR A 29 1.90 -27.09 31.81
N GLU A 30 2.55 -25.98 32.11
CA GLU A 30 3.24 -25.77 33.39
C GLU A 30 2.21 -25.37 34.46
N ILE A 31 1.98 -26.23 35.42
CA ILE A 31 1.02 -25.98 36.52
C ILE A 31 1.77 -25.38 37.70
N LEU A 32 1.41 -24.15 38.02
CA LEU A 32 1.85 -23.45 39.25
C LEU A 32 0.76 -23.56 40.29
N THR A 33 1.13 -23.78 41.54
CA THR A 33 0.16 -23.93 42.63
C THR A 33 0.41 -22.92 43.74
N ALA A 34 -0.66 -22.42 44.34
CA ALA A 34 -0.65 -21.52 45.49
C ALA A 34 -1.73 -21.92 46.48
N SER A 35 -1.42 -21.90 47.77
CA SER A 35 -2.32 -22.25 48.85
C SER A 35 -3.16 -21.06 49.36
N SER A 36 -2.99 -19.88 48.78
CA SER A 36 -3.74 -18.67 49.13
C SER A 36 -3.68 -17.62 48.01
N GLY A 37 -4.61 -16.68 48.00
CA GLY A 37 -4.57 -15.54 47.06
C GLY A 37 -3.33 -14.65 47.21
N GLU A 38 -2.79 -14.51 48.42
CA GLU A 38 -1.56 -13.74 48.69
C GLU A 38 -0.33 -14.40 48.06
N GLU A 39 -0.24 -15.74 48.16
CA GLU A 39 0.82 -16.54 47.50
C GLU A 39 0.67 -16.50 45.98
N GLY A 40 -0.55 -16.62 45.47
CA GLY A 40 -0.85 -16.49 44.04
C GLY A 40 -0.39 -15.14 43.47
N LEU A 41 -0.64 -14.03 44.18
CA LEU A 41 -0.15 -12.71 43.76
C LEU A 41 1.39 -12.62 43.74
N LYS A 42 2.08 -13.28 44.69
CA LYS A 42 3.55 -13.33 44.70
C LYS A 42 4.09 -14.13 43.52
N ILE A 43 3.48 -15.26 43.20
CA ILE A 43 3.86 -16.08 42.04
C ILE A 43 3.69 -15.27 40.77
N LEU A 44 2.56 -14.59 40.57
CA LEU A 44 2.29 -13.72 39.44
C LEU A 44 3.32 -12.58 39.29
N GLY A 45 3.74 -12.01 40.42
CA GLY A 45 4.76 -10.94 40.43
C GLY A 45 6.17 -11.44 40.05
N ASN A 46 6.45 -12.73 40.20
CA ASN A 46 7.74 -13.34 39.91
C ASN A 46 7.75 -14.16 38.59
N THR A 47 6.60 -14.32 37.95
CA THR A 47 6.45 -15.11 36.73
C THR A 47 6.18 -14.16 35.56
N GLU A 48 6.92 -14.31 34.47
CA GLU A 48 6.85 -13.39 33.34
C GLU A 48 5.47 -13.36 32.69
N THR A 49 4.86 -14.51 32.46
CA THR A 49 3.52 -14.62 31.86
C THR A 49 2.78 -15.82 32.42
N VAL A 50 1.55 -15.62 32.88
CA VAL A 50 0.60 -16.68 33.26
C VAL A 50 -0.64 -16.48 32.39
N GLN A 51 -0.98 -17.48 31.58
CA GLN A 51 -2.08 -17.38 30.62
C GLN A 51 -3.44 -17.55 31.29
N LEU A 52 -3.52 -18.42 32.27
CA LEU A 52 -4.77 -18.79 32.91
C LEU A 52 -4.60 -18.92 34.42
N ILE A 53 -5.59 -18.48 35.18
CA ILE A 53 -5.71 -18.73 36.62
C ILE A 53 -7.00 -19.49 36.89
N ILE A 54 -6.88 -20.54 37.71
CA ILE A 54 -7.98 -21.27 38.28
C ILE A 54 -7.94 -21.02 39.79
N SER A 55 -8.94 -20.32 40.34
CA SER A 55 -8.98 -19.99 41.78
C SER A 55 -10.22 -20.56 42.42
N ASP A 56 -10.07 -21.14 43.63
CA ASP A 56 -11.22 -21.39 44.48
C ASP A 56 -11.89 -20.07 44.87
N TYR A 57 -13.20 -20.12 45.06
CA TYR A 57 -13.99 -18.99 45.54
C TYR A 57 -13.76 -18.72 47.03
N ARG A 58 -13.81 -19.79 47.88
CA ARG A 58 -13.77 -19.68 49.34
C ARG A 58 -12.40 -19.94 49.92
N MET A 59 -11.61 -18.93 50.01
CA MET A 59 -10.28 -19.01 50.64
C MET A 59 -10.23 -18.15 51.91
N PRO A 60 -9.45 -18.55 52.95
CA PRO A 60 -9.19 -17.71 54.14
C PRO A 60 -8.54 -16.37 53.80
N LYS A 61 -8.90 -15.32 54.51
CA LYS A 61 -8.38 -13.95 54.38
C LYS A 61 -8.75 -13.22 53.09
N MET A 62 -8.55 -13.82 51.93
CA MET A 62 -8.87 -13.24 50.63
C MET A 62 -9.67 -14.27 49.83
N ASN A 63 -10.92 -13.99 49.54
CA ASN A 63 -11.71 -14.84 48.70
C ASN A 63 -11.27 -14.80 47.23
N GLY A 64 -11.66 -15.80 46.44
CA GLY A 64 -11.22 -15.92 45.06
C GLY A 64 -11.65 -14.76 44.15
N VAL A 65 -12.82 -14.16 44.39
CA VAL A 65 -13.29 -13.01 43.60
C VAL A 65 -12.42 -11.78 43.87
N ASP A 66 -12.11 -11.51 45.14
CA ASP A 66 -11.21 -10.40 45.50
C ASP A 66 -9.79 -10.60 45.00
N PHE A 67 -9.29 -11.86 45.03
CA PHE A 67 -8.03 -12.22 44.41
C PHE A 67 -8.07 -11.96 42.90
N LEU A 68 -9.07 -12.47 42.19
CA LEU A 68 -9.18 -12.32 40.74
C LEU A 68 -9.44 -10.86 40.29
N LYS A 69 -10.07 -10.03 41.15
CA LYS A 69 -10.16 -8.57 40.91
C LYS A 69 -8.75 -7.93 40.89
N LYS A 70 -7.89 -8.25 41.88
CA LYS A 70 -6.52 -7.74 41.91
C LYS A 70 -5.70 -8.25 40.75
N VAL A 71 -5.90 -9.51 40.34
CA VAL A 71 -5.30 -10.06 39.12
C VAL A 71 -5.76 -9.30 37.87
N CYS A 72 -7.04 -8.95 37.79
CA CYS A 72 -7.55 -8.16 36.66
C CYS A 72 -6.83 -6.81 36.53
N ASP A 73 -6.57 -6.16 37.66
CA ASP A 73 -5.92 -4.84 37.68
C ASP A 73 -4.41 -4.92 37.34
N GLY A 74 -3.70 -5.93 37.86
CA GLY A 74 -2.26 -6.10 37.65
C GLY A 74 -1.88 -6.88 36.38
N TRP A 75 -2.70 -7.85 35.99
CA TRP A 75 -2.47 -8.77 34.86
C TRP A 75 -3.75 -8.89 34.00
N PRO A 76 -4.15 -7.84 33.28
CA PRO A 76 -5.43 -7.75 32.59
C PRO A 76 -5.59 -8.75 31.44
N HIS A 77 -4.48 -9.30 30.97
CA HIS A 77 -4.48 -10.26 29.88
C HIS A 77 -4.69 -11.71 30.35
N THR A 78 -4.33 -12.03 31.58
CA THR A 78 -4.51 -13.37 32.15
C THR A 78 -6.01 -13.72 32.23
N VAL A 79 -6.38 -14.91 31.72
CA VAL A 79 -7.75 -15.41 31.83
C VAL A 79 -8.00 -15.95 33.22
N ARG A 80 -9.17 -15.66 33.78
CA ARG A 80 -9.52 -15.92 35.17
C ARG A 80 -10.73 -16.83 35.25
N VAL A 81 -10.57 -18.00 35.85
CA VAL A 81 -11.63 -18.99 36.09
C VAL A 81 -11.78 -19.18 37.60
N VAL A 82 -13.02 -19.26 38.08
CA VAL A 82 -13.30 -19.54 39.50
C VAL A 82 -13.91 -20.93 39.64
N LEU A 83 -13.46 -21.68 40.64
CA LEU A 83 -14.09 -22.91 41.11
C LEU A 83 -15.01 -22.56 42.32
N SER A 84 -16.24 -23.01 42.32
CA SER A 84 -17.15 -22.60 43.38
C SER A 84 -18.23 -23.68 43.70
N GLY A 85 -18.64 -23.76 44.94
CA GLY A 85 -19.82 -24.50 45.34
C GLY A 85 -21.13 -23.79 44.96
N TYR A 86 -22.23 -24.49 44.98
CA TYR A 86 -23.59 -24.02 44.54
C TYR A 86 -24.11 -22.76 45.28
N ALA A 87 -23.55 -22.40 46.43
CA ALA A 87 -24.09 -21.35 47.31
C ALA A 87 -23.62 -19.90 46.97
N ASP A 88 -22.68 -19.74 46.03
CA ASP A 88 -21.93 -18.47 45.86
C ASP A 88 -22.26 -17.72 44.55
N THR A 89 -23.35 -18.09 43.89
CA THR A 89 -23.70 -17.71 42.52
C THR A 89 -23.85 -16.19 42.29
N VAL A 90 -24.42 -15.43 43.23
CA VAL A 90 -24.73 -14.00 42.99
C VAL A 90 -23.47 -13.17 42.81
N ALA A 91 -22.48 -13.25 43.73
CA ALA A 91 -21.22 -12.48 43.64
C ALA A 91 -20.36 -12.89 42.43
N ILE A 92 -20.43 -14.17 42.04
CA ILE A 92 -19.72 -14.69 40.86
C ILE A 92 -20.35 -14.13 39.57
N VAL A 93 -21.69 -14.09 39.47
CA VAL A 93 -22.40 -13.53 38.32
C VAL A 93 -22.09 -12.04 38.15
N GLU A 94 -22.03 -11.26 39.24
CA GLU A 94 -21.60 -9.87 39.18
C GLU A 94 -20.17 -9.74 38.65
N ALA A 95 -19.22 -10.52 39.16
CA ALA A 95 -17.84 -10.51 38.73
C ALA A 95 -17.64 -10.95 37.27
N ILE A 96 -18.46 -11.84 36.75
CA ILE A 96 -18.51 -12.23 35.33
C ILE A 96 -19.02 -11.05 34.50
N ASN A 97 -20.14 -10.44 34.89
CA ASN A 97 -20.74 -9.31 34.18
C ASN A 97 -19.82 -8.08 34.12
N GLU A 98 -19.01 -7.86 35.16
CA GLU A 98 -17.97 -6.83 35.16
C GLU A 98 -16.71 -7.19 34.33
N GLY A 99 -16.69 -8.38 33.69
CA GLY A 99 -15.56 -8.85 32.87
C GLY A 99 -14.31 -9.23 33.67
N LYS A 100 -14.41 -9.34 35.00
CA LYS A 100 -13.30 -9.68 35.90
C LYS A 100 -13.03 -11.17 35.94
N ILE A 101 -14.02 -12.01 35.63
CA ILE A 101 -13.96 -13.48 35.59
C ILE A 101 -14.43 -13.94 34.21
N TYR A 102 -13.69 -14.85 33.59
CA TYR A 102 -14.08 -15.44 32.31
C TYR A 102 -15.21 -16.45 32.46
N LYS A 103 -15.07 -17.34 33.43
CA LYS A 103 -16.05 -18.40 33.70
C LYS A 103 -15.98 -18.87 35.13
N PHE A 104 -17.11 -19.36 35.66
CA PHE A 104 -17.09 -20.19 36.86
C PHE A 104 -17.35 -21.66 36.50
N ILE A 105 -16.84 -22.56 37.36
CA ILE A 105 -17.01 -24.02 37.23
C ILE A 105 -17.45 -24.53 38.60
N PRO A 106 -18.57 -25.28 38.67
CA PRO A 106 -19.07 -25.76 39.93
C PRO A 106 -18.22 -26.90 40.51
N LYS A 107 -18.10 -26.93 41.85
CA LYS A 107 -17.57 -28.08 42.62
C LYS A 107 -18.72 -28.97 43.07
N PRO A 108 -18.65 -30.31 42.95
CA PRO A 108 -17.59 -31.09 42.30
C PRO A 108 -17.65 -30.98 40.76
N TRP A 109 -16.51 -30.95 40.13
CA TRP A 109 -16.38 -30.91 38.66
C TRP A 109 -16.27 -32.30 38.06
N ASN A 110 -16.56 -32.39 36.79
CA ASN A 110 -16.20 -33.51 35.93
C ASN A 110 -14.87 -33.22 35.25
N ASP A 111 -13.91 -34.15 35.26
CA ASP A 111 -12.57 -33.97 34.74
C ASP A 111 -12.55 -33.61 33.26
N ASP A 112 -13.37 -34.28 32.43
CA ASP A 112 -13.43 -34.02 30.99
C ASP A 112 -14.02 -32.64 30.70
N GLU A 113 -15.10 -32.28 31.43
CA GLU A 113 -15.71 -30.95 31.32
C GLU A 113 -14.76 -29.84 31.76
N LEU A 114 -13.97 -30.06 32.83
CA LEU A 114 -12.96 -29.09 33.28
C LEU A 114 -11.89 -28.91 32.23
N LYS A 115 -11.31 -29.98 31.67
CA LYS A 115 -10.34 -29.92 30.57
C LYS A 115 -10.86 -29.13 29.38
N VAL A 116 -12.07 -29.40 28.93
CA VAL A 116 -12.71 -28.66 27.82
C VAL A 116 -12.87 -27.18 28.15
N ASN A 117 -13.28 -26.85 29.38
CA ASN A 117 -13.44 -25.45 29.79
C ASN A 117 -12.10 -24.70 29.84
N ILE A 118 -11.05 -25.36 30.31
CA ILE A 118 -9.71 -24.77 30.35
C ILE A 118 -9.12 -24.60 28.96
N SER A 119 -9.25 -25.60 28.08
CA SER A 119 -8.85 -25.46 26.66
C SER A 119 -9.51 -24.25 25.99
N ARG A 120 -10.84 -24.10 26.15
CA ARG A 120 -11.56 -22.94 25.60
C ARG A 120 -11.11 -21.60 26.21
N ALA A 121 -10.77 -21.59 27.49
CA ALA A 121 -10.26 -20.41 28.16
C ALA A 121 -8.87 -20.01 27.61
N LEU A 122 -8.00 -20.97 27.32
CA LEU A 122 -6.71 -20.75 26.68
C LEU A 122 -6.87 -20.31 25.22
N GLU A 123 -7.77 -20.94 24.45
CA GLU A 123 -8.11 -20.48 23.09
C GLU A 123 -8.55 -19.01 23.08
N TYR A 124 -9.41 -18.63 24.06
CA TYR A 124 -9.82 -17.24 24.23
C TYR A 124 -8.62 -16.32 24.54
N TYR A 125 -7.70 -16.73 25.40
CA TYR A 125 -6.46 -15.99 25.69
C TYR A 125 -5.65 -15.72 24.42
N PHE A 126 -5.33 -16.78 23.67
CA PHE A 126 -4.51 -16.65 22.45
C PHE A 126 -5.22 -15.85 21.37
N ALA A 127 -6.53 -16.05 21.18
CA ALA A 127 -7.30 -15.25 20.23
C ALA A 127 -7.29 -13.77 20.60
N LYS A 128 -7.45 -13.44 21.89
CA LYS A 128 -7.39 -12.05 22.38
C LYS A 128 -6.00 -11.43 22.17
N GLN A 129 -4.92 -12.17 22.49
CA GLN A 129 -3.55 -11.72 22.26
C GLN A 129 -3.27 -11.46 20.78
N LYS A 130 -3.71 -12.40 19.91
CA LYS A 130 -3.58 -12.25 18.47
C LYS A 130 -4.32 -11.03 17.93
N ASN A 131 -5.54 -10.77 18.43
CA ASN A 131 -6.30 -9.59 18.05
C ASN A 131 -5.59 -8.28 18.46
N ILE A 132 -5.01 -8.23 19.66
CA ILE A 132 -4.24 -7.06 20.12
C ILE A 132 -3.01 -6.84 19.22
N GLN A 133 -2.30 -7.92 18.89
CA GLN A 133 -1.14 -7.85 18.00
C GLN A 133 -1.52 -7.36 16.62
N LEU A 134 -2.58 -7.94 16.02
CA LEU A 134 -3.08 -7.55 14.69
C LEU A 134 -3.54 -6.09 14.66
N ALA A 135 -4.22 -5.63 15.73
CA ALA A 135 -4.65 -4.23 15.82
C ALA A 135 -3.46 -3.26 15.82
N LYS A 136 -2.39 -3.58 16.56
CA LYS A 136 -1.14 -2.79 16.56
C LYS A 136 -0.46 -2.79 15.19
N GLU A 137 -0.37 -3.96 14.56
CA GLU A 137 0.23 -4.08 13.24
C GLU A 137 -0.55 -3.28 12.19
N LEU A 138 -1.89 -3.38 12.23
CA LEU A 138 -2.77 -2.61 11.36
C LEU A 138 -2.59 -1.09 11.54
N GLU A 139 -2.47 -0.62 12.77
CA GLU A 139 -2.23 0.80 13.05
C GLU A 139 -0.90 1.28 12.44
N ILE A 140 0.17 0.48 12.58
CA ILE A 140 1.48 0.79 11.99
C ILE A 140 1.35 0.84 10.45
N LYS A 141 0.73 -0.17 9.84
CA LYS A 141 0.55 -0.24 8.39
C LYS A 141 -0.29 0.91 7.84
N ASN A 142 -1.35 1.29 8.54
CA ASN A 142 -2.17 2.44 8.15
C ASN A 142 -1.38 3.75 8.18
N ARG A 143 -0.48 3.93 9.16
CA ARG A 143 0.39 5.10 9.23
C ARG A 143 1.41 5.14 8.10
N GLU A 144 2.02 3.99 7.77
CA GLU A 144 2.93 3.86 6.62
C GLU A 144 2.22 4.17 5.31
N LEU A 145 1.04 3.58 5.07
CA LEU A 145 0.23 3.82 3.87
C LEU A 145 -0.14 5.29 3.71
N LYS A 146 -0.53 5.96 4.80
CA LYS A 146 -0.84 7.39 4.75
C LYS A 146 0.38 8.20 4.31
N GLY A 147 1.56 7.91 4.86
CA GLY A 147 2.80 8.59 4.46
C GLY A 147 3.17 8.38 2.98
N ILE A 148 2.97 7.15 2.47
CA ILE A 148 3.18 6.84 1.04
C ILE A 148 2.19 7.61 0.18
N ASN A 149 0.90 7.66 0.57
CA ASN A 149 -0.14 8.37 -0.18
C ASN A 149 0.14 9.87 -0.26
N ASP A 150 0.51 10.50 0.86
CA ASP A 150 0.87 11.92 0.91
C ASP A 150 2.08 12.24 0.00
N ASN A 151 3.07 11.33 -0.09
CA ASN A 151 4.21 11.49 -0.99
C ASN A 151 3.83 11.29 -2.47
N LEU A 152 2.95 10.31 -2.76
CA LEU A 152 2.42 10.08 -4.10
C LEU A 152 1.65 11.30 -4.62
N GLU A 153 0.80 11.89 -3.82
CA GLU A 153 0.03 13.09 -4.18
C GLU A 153 0.95 14.26 -4.55
N LYS A 154 2.03 14.46 -3.78
CA LYS A 154 3.04 15.49 -4.08
C LYS A 154 3.73 15.21 -5.42
N LEU A 155 4.19 13.96 -5.63
CA LEU A 155 4.88 13.58 -6.87
C LEU A 155 3.96 13.72 -8.09
N VAL A 156 2.68 13.35 -7.98
CA VAL A 156 1.69 13.51 -9.04
C VAL A 156 1.49 14.99 -9.35
N ALA A 157 1.37 15.84 -8.32
CA ALA A 157 1.22 17.29 -8.52
C ALA A 157 2.44 17.89 -9.22
N GLU A 158 3.66 17.54 -8.82
CA GLU A 158 4.91 17.99 -9.46
C GLU A 158 4.99 17.55 -10.93
N ARG A 159 4.75 16.26 -11.19
CA ARG A 159 4.78 15.72 -12.57
C ARG A 159 3.72 16.34 -13.46
N THR A 160 2.52 16.57 -12.91
CA THR A 160 1.44 17.22 -13.67
C THR A 160 1.81 18.66 -14.03
N ALA A 161 2.40 19.40 -13.10
CA ALA A 161 2.88 20.77 -13.37
C ALA A 161 3.99 20.80 -14.44
N ASP A 162 4.93 19.87 -14.40
CA ASP A 162 6.01 19.74 -15.39
C ASP A 162 5.46 19.42 -16.79
N LEU A 163 4.55 18.44 -16.89
CA LEU A 163 3.88 18.09 -18.15
C LEU A 163 3.09 19.25 -18.71
N GLN A 164 2.36 20.00 -17.88
CA GLN A 164 1.64 21.19 -18.31
C GLN A 164 2.59 22.29 -18.82
N ARG A 165 3.78 22.43 -18.19
CA ARG A 165 4.81 23.36 -18.65
C ARG A 165 5.36 22.94 -20.02
N GLN A 166 5.73 21.67 -20.20
CA GLN A 166 6.21 21.13 -21.47
C GLN A 166 5.18 21.30 -22.59
N ASN A 167 3.91 20.95 -22.33
CA ASN A 167 2.85 21.11 -23.29
C ASN A 167 2.64 22.59 -23.71
N ARG A 168 2.74 23.53 -22.75
CA ARG A 168 2.66 24.97 -23.09
C ARG A 168 3.80 25.39 -24.00
N ILE A 169 5.02 24.92 -23.76
CA ILE A 169 6.19 25.23 -24.60
C ILE A 169 6.02 24.65 -26.01
N LEU A 170 5.58 23.36 -26.10
CA LEU A 170 5.33 22.73 -27.40
C LEU A 170 4.25 23.44 -28.19
N ASN A 171 3.14 23.76 -27.56
CA ASN A 171 2.04 24.50 -28.21
C ASN A 171 2.48 25.92 -28.66
N ALA A 172 3.29 26.61 -27.85
CA ALA A 172 3.82 27.90 -28.23
C ALA A 172 4.76 27.79 -29.44
N SER A 173 5.63 26.77 -29.48
CA SER A 173 6.52 26.51 -30.63
C SER A 173 5.73 26.20 -31.88
N GLN A 174 4.69 25.37 -31.80
CA GLN A 174 3.82 25.06 -32.93
C GLN A 174 3.08 26.33 -33.43
N ASN A 175 2.51 27.14 -32.54
CA ASN A 175 1.84 28.38 -32.91
C ASN A 175 2.78 29.37 -33.61
N ILE A 176 4.07 29.42 -33.18
CA ILE A 176 5.07 30.25 -33.86
C ILE A 176 5.29 29.72 -35.27
N LEU A 177 5.49 28.43 -35.48
CA LEU A 177 5.65 27.84 -36.80
C LEU A 177 4.45 28.07 -37.70
N ASP A 178 3.23 27.91 -37.16
CA ASP A 178 1.96 28.12 -37.88
C ASP A 178 1.72 29.59 -38.26
N SER A 179 2.31 30.53 -37.54
CA SER A 179 2.21 31.98 -37.83
C SER A 179 3.23 32.47 -38.86
N LEU A 180 4.19 31.64 -39.27
CA LEU A 180 5.16 32.02 -40.29
C LEU A 180 4.49 32.16 -41.65
N PRO A 181 4.79 33.22 -42.42
CA PRO A 181 4.28 33.39 -43.79
C PRO A 181 4.93 32.47 -44.80
N LEU A 182 5.79 31.57 -44.37
CA LEU A 182 6.55 30.61 -45.16
C LEU A 182 6.07 29.18 -44.83
N ALA A 183 6.01 28.28 -45.80
CA ALA A 183 5.80 26.89 -45.58
C ALA A 183 7.08 26.26 -44.99
N VAL A 184 6.94 25.51 -43.90
CA VAL A 184 8.04 24.79 -43.23
C VAL A 184 7.70 23.32 -43.22
N LEU A 185 8.67 22.50 -43.69
CA LEU A 185 8.59 21.04 -43.70
C LEU A 185 9.84 20.47 -43.07
N GLY A 186 9.70 19.57 -42.10
CA GLY A 186 10.76 18.80 -41.48
C GLY A 186 10.64 17.34 -41.85
N VAL A 187 11.74 16.71 -42.31
CA VAL A 187 11.78 15.30 -42.68
C VAL A 187 12.94 14.65 -41.94
N ASP A 188 12.71 13.46 -41.38
CA ASP A 188 13.74 12.68 -40.72
C ASP A 188 14.63 11.92 -41.75
N PRO A 189 15.72 11.25 -41.31
CA PRO A 189 16.59 10.48 -42.20
C PRO A 189 15.90 9.29 -42.90
N ASP A 190 14.81 8.81 -42.33
CA ASP A 190 14.04 7.67 -42.88
C ASP A 190 12.98 8.13 -43.91
N GLY A 191 12.91 9.44 -44.21
CA GLY A 191 11.96 10.02 -45.17
C GLY A 191 10.56 10.29 -44.58
N LEU A 192 10.41 10.25 -43.24
CA LEU A 192 9.14 10.53 -42.63
C LEU A 192 8.99 12.04 -42.32
N ILE A 193 7.81 12.57 -42.58
CA ILE A 193 7.48 13.95 -42.27
C ILE A 193 7.30 14.09 -40.75
N VAL A 194 8.20 14.81 -40.11
CA VAL A 194 8.19 15.03 -38.65
C VAL A 194 7.65 16.42 -38.26
N GLN A 195 7.58 17.34 -39.20
CA GLN A 195 7.06 18.69 -38.99
C GLN A 195 6.45 19.25 -40.27
N CYS A 196 5.30 19.88 -40.17
CA CYS A 196 4.70 20.68 -41.21
C CYS A 196 3.86 21.80 -40.56
N ASN A 197 4.07 23.06 -40.98
CA ASN A 197 3.26 24.16 -40.47
C ASN A 197 2.01 24.36 -41.30
N LYS A 198 1.08 25.19 -40.84
CA LYS A 198 -0.19 25.48 -41.51
C LYS A 198 0.02 25.95 -42.98
N LYS A 199 0.98 26.83 -43.24
CA LYS A 199 1.28 27.32 -44.60
C LYS A 199 1.78 26.19 -45.50
N GLY A 200 2.53 25.20 -44.97
CA GLY A 200 2.95 23.99 -45.69
C GLY A 200 1.76 23.15 -46.13
N LEU A 201 0.82 22.90 -45.24
CA LEU A 201 -0.40 22.16 -45.57
C LEU A 201 -1.22 22.86 -46.69
N GLU A 202 -1.26 24.19 -46.69
CA GLU A 202 -1.95 24.99 -47.72
C GLU A 202 -1.23 24.86 -49.07
N ILE A 203 0.11 25.05 -49.13
CA ILE A 203 0.92 24.99 -50.38
C ILE A 203 0.85 23.59 -51.00
N PHE A 204 0.96 22.55 -50.18
CA PHE A 204 0.95 21.15 -50.67
C PHE A 204 -0.49 20.64 -50.92
N SER A 205 -1.53 21.48 -50.70
CA SER A 205 -2.95 21.13 -50.93
C SER A 205 -3.41 19.89 -50.16
N ILE A 206 -2.93 19.70 -48.92
CA ILE A 206 -3.28 18.55 -48.09
C ILE A 206 -4.55 18.80 -47.30
N ALA A 207 -5.63 18.18 -47.77
CA ALA A 207 -6.99 18.45 -47.28
C ALA A 207 -7.26 17.92 -45.86
N ASP A 208 -6.62 16.79 -45.45
CA ASP A 208 -6.91 16.11 -44.19
C ASP A 208 -6.05 16.55 -43.00
N GLY A 209 -5.20 17.56 -43.17
CA GLY A 209 -4.50 18.26 -42.07
C GLY A 209 -3.49 17.47 -41.26
N ASN A 210 -3.24 16.20 -41.56
CA ASN A 210 -2.28 15.38 -40.81
C ASN A 210 -1.39 14.57 -41.75
N ILE A 211 -0.18 15.09 -42.02
CA ILE A 211 0.87 14.38 -42.79
C ILE A 211 2.03 13.94 -41.90
N LEU A 212 1.96 14.24 -40.62
CA LEU A 212 3.03 13.85 -39.67
C LEU A 212 3.12 12.34 -39.55
N GLY A 213 4.33 11.81 -39.74
CA GLY A 213 4.62 10.38 -39.70
C GLY A 213 4.33 9.66 -41.04
N MET A 214 3.94 10.38 -42.10
CA MET A 214 3.81 9.81 -43.45
C MET A 214 5.12 9.90 -44.21
N ASP A 215 5.33 8.98 -45.15
CA ASP A 215 6.48 9.00 -46.06
C ASP A 215 6.33 10.15 -47.06
N VAL A 216 7.43 10.86 -47.35
CA VAL A 216 7.46 11.97 -48.27
C VAL A 216 7.04 11.55 -49.68
N ASN A 217 7.44 10.33 -50.14
CA ASN A 217 7.15 9.82 -51.46
C ASN A 217 5.67 9.55 -51.70
N ASP A 218 4.95 9.21 -50.62
CA ASP A 218 3.51 8.94 -50.68
C ASP A 218 2.64 10.19 -50.54
N SER A 219 3.21 11.25 -49.95
CA SER A 219 2.44 12.39 -49.45
C SER A 219 2.72 13.70 -50.20
N LEU A 220 3.85 13.80 -50.87
CA LEU A 220 4.30 15.05 -51.52
C LEU A 220 4.47 14.87 -53.03
N PRO A 221 4.37 15.96 -53.83
CA PRO A 221 4.62 15.97 -55.25
C PRO A 221 6.04 15.55 -55.65
N GLU A 222 6.23 14.96 -56.84
CA GLU A 222 7.53 14.44 -57.30
C GLU A 222 8.61 15.52 -57.32
N ASP A 223 8.30 16.78 -57.72
CA ASP A 223 9.25 17.89 -57.75
C ASP A 223 9.80 18.25 -56.37
N ILE A 224 9.00 18.09 -55.33
CA ILE A 224 9.39 18.32 -53.94
C ILE A 224 10.22 17.15 -53.45
N ASN A 225 9.88 15.90 -53.79
CA ASN A 225 10.67 14.73 -53.44
C ASN A 225 12.06 14.78 -54.06
N ALA A 226 12.16 15.17 -55.35
CA ALA A 226 13.42 15.36 -56.01
C ALA A 226 14.32 16.43 -55.34
N PHE A 227 13.69 17.51 -54.81
CA PHE A 227 14.39 18.52 -54.03
C PHE A 227 14.82 18.01 -52.66
N ILE A 228 14.02 17.18 -52.01
CA ILE A 228 14.36 16.51 -50.74
C ILE A 228 15.61 15.65 -50.93
N ASP A 229 15.62 14.79 -51.96
CA ASP A 229 16.74 13.90 -52.26
C ASP A 229 18.03 14.70 -52.49
N LYS A 230 17.93 15.80 -53.25
CA LYS A 230 19.06 16.69 -53.52
C LYS A 230 19.62 17.30 -52.22
N VAL A 231 18.75 17.78 -51.32
CA VAL A 231 19.15 18.34 -50.01
C VAL A 231 19.77 17.27 -49.10
N LEU A 232 19.30 16.03 -49.15
CA LEU A 232 19.90 14.92 -48.44
C LEU A 232 21.32 14.60 -48.93
N ASP A 233 21.54 14.62 -50.24
CA ASP A 233 22.83 14.32 -50.85
C ASP A 233 23.85 15.45 -50.69
N GLU A 234 23.46 16.71 -50.99
CA GLU A 234 24.34 17.89 -51.03
C GLU A 234 24.47 18.61 -49.67
N GLY A 235 23.58 18.26 -48.71
CA GLY A 235 23.51 18.89 -47.38
C GLY A 235 22.75 20.25 -47.37
N HIS A 236 22.50 20.84 -48.51
CA HIS A 236 21.73 22.08 -48.66
C HIS A 236 21.25 22.23 -50.10
N GLY A 237 20.19 23.02 -50.31
CA GLY A 237 19.68 23.32 -51.66
C GLY A 237 18.87 24.61 -51.65
N SER A 238 18.86 25.26 -52.85
CA SER A 238 17.96 26.40 -53.08
C SER A 238 17.62 26.46 -54.55
N GLU A 239 16.34 26.31 -54.93
CA GLU A 239 15.89 26.38 -56.30
C GLU A 239 14.40 26.74 -56.37
N PRO A 240 13.95 27.32 -57.50
CA PRO A 240 12.55 27.53 -57.75
C PRO A 240 11.88 26.18 -58.13
N ILE A 241 10.69 25.91 -57.60
CA ILE A 241 9.86 24.74 -57.90
C ILE A 241 8.50 25.21 -58.35
N GLN A 242 7.95 24.56 -59.37
CA GLN A 242 6.59 24.82 -59.83
C GLN A 242 5.57 24.02 -59.02
N GLN A 243 4.69 24.68 -58.26
CA GLN A 243 3.67 24.00 -57.52
C GLN A 243 2.27 24.63 -57.84
N ASN A 244 1.34 23.80 -58.30
CA ASN A 244 -0.01 24.26 -58.66
C ASN A 244 -0.05 25.47 -59.62
N GLY A 245 0.94 25.62 -60.55
CA GLY A 245 1.04 26.75 -61.46
C GLY A 245 1.63 28.03 -60.89
N THR A 246 2.10 27.98 -59.65
CA THR A 246 2.83 29.06 -59.00
C THR A 246 4.27 28.68 -58.79
N GLU A 247 5.21 29.59 -59.10
CA GLU A 247 6.62 29.42 -58.79
C GLU A 247 6.88 29.69 -57.31
N ILE A 248 7.41 28.70 -56.60
CA ILE A 248 7.79 28.81 -55.19
C ILE A 248 9.29 28.65 -55.02
N ASN A 249 9.92 29.46 -54.21
CA ASN A 249 11.37 29.31 -53.88
C ASN A 249 11.53 28.30 -52.74
N ALA A 250 12.10 27.15 -53.06
CA ALA A 250 12.43 26.12 -52.08
C ALA A 250 13.84 26.33 -51.56
N ARG A 251 14.04 26.26 -50.28
CA ARG A 251 15.34 26.23 -49.60
C ARG A 251 15.38 25.08 -48.60
N GLY A 252 16.43 24.30 -48.62
CA GLY A 252 16.60 23.16 -47.73
C GLY A 252 17.97 23.13 -47.07
N VAL A 253 18.02 22.63 -45.86
CA VAL A 253 19.28 22.44 -45.13
C VAL A 253 19.19 21.12 -44.34
N HIS A 254 20.30 20.36 -44.41
CA HIS A 254 20.48 19.19 -43.58
C HIS A 254 20.86 19.62 -42.15
N MET A 255 20.11 19.18 -41.19
CA MET A 255 20.37 19.44 -39.78
C MET A 255 21.00 18.23 -39.12
N LYS A 256 22.05 18.45 -38.37
CA LYS A 256 22.68 17.48 -37.50
C LYS A 256 22.74 18.07 -36.12
N HIS A 257 21.89 17.59 -35.24
CA HIS A 257 21.83 18.09 -33.86
C HIS A 257 22.81 17.33 -32.96
N SER A 258 23.37 18.02 -31.96
CA SER A 258 24.28 17.44 -30.98
C SER A 258 23.68 16.27 -30.17
N SER A 259 22.37 16.10 -30.16
CA SER A 259 21.65 14.98 -29.57
C SER A 259 21.58 13.71 -30.44
N GLY A 260 22.20 13.73 -31.63
CA GLY A 260 22.15 12.61 -32.58
C GLY A 260 20.91 12.57 -33.47
N GLN A 261 20.03 13.57 -33.38
CA GLN A 261 18.94 13.72 -34.30
C GLN A 261 19.43 14.33 -35.60
N GLU A 262 19.21 13.63 -36.72
CA GLU A 262 19.51 14.09 -38.07
C GLU A 262 18.20 14.28 -38.83
N GLY A 263 18.16 15.11 -39.86
CA GLY A 263 17.03 15.33 -40.70
C GLY A 263 17.20 16.58 -41.56
N ILE A 264 16.24 16.91 -42.37
CA ILE A 264 16.26 18.11 -43.20
C ILE A 264 15.13 19.04 -42.81
N ILE A 265 15.40 20.34 -42.90
CA ILE A 265 14.36 21.37 -42.87
C ILE A 265 14.29 22.01 -44.24
N LEU A 266 13.06 22.13 -44.74
CA LEU A 266 12.74 22.77 -45.99
C LEU A 266 11.84 23.95 -45.70
N VAL A 267 12.08 25.05 -46.39
CA VAL A 267 11.26 26.26 -46.34
C VAL A 267 10.90 26.64 -47.76
N PHE A 268 9.59 26.92 -47.96
CA PHE A 268 9.05 27.29 -49.24
C PHE A 268 8.41 28.71 -49.14
N ASP A 269 8.77 29.58 -50.09
CA ASP A 269 8.34 30.95 -50.17
C ASP A 269 7.58 31.13 -51.50
N ASP A 270 6.29 31.47 -51.41
CA ASP A 270 5.41 31.66 -52.58
C ASP A 270 5.54 33.05 -53.25
N GLY A 271 6.53 33.83 -52.78
CA GLY A 271 6.85 35.13 -53.40
C GLY A 271 5.70 36.14 -53.39
N GLY A 272 4.74 35.93 -52.47
CA GLY A 272 3.61 36.87 -52.32
C GLY A 272 4.09 38.28 -52.06
N GLU A 273 3.64 39.22 -52.89
CA GLU A 273 3.94 40.65 -52.84
C GLU A 273 3.82 41.18 -51.40
N GLN A 274 4.86 41.94 -50.95
CA GLN A 274 4.82 42.72 -49.72
C GLN A 274 3.77 43.81 -49.76
#